data_f5ec14450bca1057c72c1109851a8b9b
#
_entry.id   f5ec14450bca1057c72c1109851a8b9b
#
_cell.length_a   1.000
_cell.length_b   1.000
_cell.length_c   1.000
_cell.angle_alpha   90.00
_cell.angle_beta   90.00
_cell.angle_gamma   90.00
#
_symmetry.space_group_name_H-M   'P 1'
#
loop_
_entity.id
_entity.type
_entity.pdbx_description
1 polymer ?
#
loop_
_entity_poly.entity_id
_entity_poly.type
_entity_poly.pdbx_seq_one_letter_code
_entity_poly.pdbx_strand_id
1 'polypeptide(L)'
;MDNLELQLPAVSTAAPAGLYNLSMLQEMDDDEYLLEVLGILVKQTANDFGEMKNALQAGKIDVVCKQAHKIKGSAGIIQAEGLITLLAAIEVVGKKEIINSELTGLVDNATRQYSNIEKALKIDIAALRT
;
A
#
# COMPACT_ATOMS: atom_id res chain seq x y z
N MET A 1 5.37 -23.06 19.56
CA MET A 1 5.63 -22.60 19.15
C MET A 1 6.16 -22.09 18.62
N ASP A 2 6.15 -21.80 18.58
CA ASP A 2 6.52 -21.20 18.08
C ASP A 2 7.35 -20.77 17.59
N ASN A 3 7.71 -20.66 17.50
CA ASN A 3 8.54 -20.19 17.07
C ASN A 3 8.81 -19.75 16.05
N LEU A 4 8.47 -19.68 15.70
CA LEU A 4 8.55 -19.25 14.75
C LEU A 4 8.93 -18.09 14.53
N GLU A 5 8.46 -17.47 15.06
CA GLU A 5 8.70 -16.29 15.04
C GLU A 5 9.93 -15.91 15.02
N LEU A 6 10.39 -16.44 15.34
CA LEU A 6 11.54 -16.12 15.52
C LEU A 6 12.20 -15.92 14.40
N GLN A 7 11.96 -16.30 13.77
CA GLN A 7 12.62 -16.23 12.88
C GLN A 7 12.50 -15.31 12.00
N LEU A 8 12.13 -14.63 12.19
CA LEU A 8 11.99 -13.82 11.44
C LEU A 8 12.80 -13.09 10.89
N PRO A 9 12.94 -12.95 10.45
CA PRO A 9 13.78 -12.38 9.82
C PRO A 9 13.97 -11.14 9.70
N ALA A 10 14.43 -10.84 9.61
CA ALA A 10 15.01 -9.82 9.51
C ALA A 10 14.57 -8.86 8.59
N VAL A 11 13.55 -8.93 8.17
CA VAL A 11 13.19 -8.10 7.31
C VAL A 11 12.80 -6.85 7.76
N SER A 12 11.81 -6.30 7.74
CA SER A 12 11.42 -5.03 8.23
C SER A 12 11.23 -5.08 9.70
N THR A 13 11.69 -4.08 10.39
CA THR A 13 11.59 -4.02 11.81
C THR A 13 10.45 -3.17 12.30
N ALA A 14 9.91 -2.30 11.45
CA ALA A 14 8.88 -1.38 11.89
C ALA A 14 7.48 -1.86 11.58
N ALA A 15 7.31 -2.69 10.58
CA ALA A 15 5.99 -3.09 10.13
C ALA A 15 5.42 -4.18 11.01
N PRO A 16 4.17 -4.04 11.46
CA PRO A 16 3.47 -5.17 12.06
C PRO A 16 3.36 -6.32 11.07
N ALA A 17 3.23 -7.52 11.59
CA ALA A 17 3.13 -8.71 10.75
C ALA A 17 1.97 -8.55 9.77
N GLY A 18 2.23 -8.84 8.50
CA GLY A 18 1.20 -8.80 7.47
C GLY A 18 0.94 -7.46 6.84
N LEU A 19 1.57 -6.39 7.32
CA LEU A 19 1.33 -5.07 6.75
C LEU A 19 1.97 -4.93 5.37
N TYR A 20 3.21 -5.33 5.25
CA TYR A 20 3.93 -5.44 3.98
C TYR A 20 5.15 -6.32 4.17
N ASN A 21 5.84 -6.62 3.06
CA ASN A 21 7.02 -7.46 3.12
C ASN A 21 8.03 -6.98 2.08
N LEU A 22 9.21 -6.58 2.55
CA LEU A 22 10.25 -6.04 1.68
C LEU A 22 11.28 -7.09 1.27
N SER A 23 11.10 -8.34 1.64
CA SER A 23 12.14 -9.35 1.44
C SER A 23 12.55 -9.50 -0.02
N MET A 24 11.61 -9.44 -0.95
CA MET A 24 11.95 -9.54 -2.38
C MET A 24 12.83 -8.39 -2.83
N LEU A 25 12.54 -7.19 -2.38
CA LEU A 25 13.37 -6.03 -2.72
C LEU A 25 14.73 -6.11 -2.07
N GLN A 26 14.78 -6.63 -0.83
CA GLN A 26 16.03 -6.78 -0.11
C GLN A 26 16.94 -7.82 -0.73
N GLU A 27 16.38 -8.80 -1.44
CA GLU A 27 17.17 -9.81 -2.13
C GLU A 27 18.08 -9.22 -3.20
N MET A 28 17.77 -8.04 -3.68
CA MET A 28 18.61 -7.38 -4.66
C MET A 28 19.93 -6.90 -4.07
N ASP A 29 20.02 -6.87 -2.75
CA ASP A 29 21.24 -6.53 -2.02
C ASP A 29 21.85 -5.19 -2.47
N ASP A 30 20.98 -4.21 -2.67
CA ASP A 30 21.37 -2.86 -3.10
C ASP A 30 20.53 -1.86 -2.31
N ASP A 31 21.06 -1.41 -1.19
CA ASP A 31 20.32 -0.50 -0.29
C ASP A 31 20.03 0.84 -0.94
N GLU A 32 20.92 1.30 -1.80
CA GLU A 32 20.74 2.56 -2.49
C GLU A 32 19.54 2.49 -3.44
N TYR A 33 19.47 1.40 -4.20
CA TYR A 33 18.33 1.16 -5.08
C TYR A 33 17.06 1.00 -4.29
N LEU A 34 17.11 0.26 -3.19
CA LEU A 34 15.95 0.04 -2.32
C LEU A 34 15.42 1.36 -1.78
N LEU A 35 16.32 2.25 -1.32
CA LEU A 35 15.93 3.57 -0.84
C LEU A 35 15.23 4.37 -1.93
N GLU A 36 15.76 4.33 -3.13
CA GLU A 36 15.19 5.07 -4.24
C GLU A 36 13.79 4.55 -4.57
N VAL A 37 13.64 3.24 -4.68
CA VAL A 37 12.36 2.62 -5.00
C VAL A 37 11.32 2.94 -3.94
N LEU A 38 11.67 2.80 -2.67
CA LEU A 38 10.73 3.04 -1.58
C LEU A 38 10.36 4.52 -1.47
N GLY A 39 11.31 5.41 -1.71
CA GLY A 39 11.03 6.84 -1.69
C GLY A 39 10.05 7.25 -2.77
N ILE A 40 10.25 6.75 -3.98
CA ILE A 40 9.35 7.01 -5.09
C ILE A 40 7.98 6.42 -4.82
N LEU A 41 7.96 5.18 -4.32
CA LEU A 41 6.72 4.46 -4.06
C LEU A 41 5.86 5.20 -3.03
N VAL A 42 6.46 5.64 -1.93
CA VAL A 42 5.72 6.35 -0.89
C VAL A 42 5.10 7.62 -1.44
N LYS A 43 5.89 8.40 -2.18
CA LYS A 43 5.43 9.66 -2.72
C LYS A 43 4.33 9.47 -3.75
N GLN A 44 4.54 8.54 -4.67
CA GLN A 44 3.60 8.28 -5.76
C GLN A 44 2.29 7.72 -5.22
N THR A 45 2.37 6.80 -4.27
CA THR A 45 1.17 6.17 -3.71
C THR A 45 0.34 7.17 -2.93
N ALA A 46 0.98 8.04 -2.15
CA ALA A 46 0.26 9.08 -1.43
C ALA A 46 -0.50 9.99 -2.40
N ASN A 47 0.13 10.35 -3.50
CA ASN A 47 -0.49 11.17 -4.52
C ASN A 47 -1.69 10.45 -5.16
N ASP A 48 -1.52 9.18 -5.45
CA ASP A 48 -2.58 8.39 -6.08
C ASP A 48 -3.79 8.24 -5.16
N PHE A 49 -3.57 8.08 -3.86
CA PHE A 49 -4.68 8.04 -2.89
C PHE A 49 -5.40 9.38 -2.84
N GLY A 50 -4.66 10.49 -2.90
CA GLY A 50 -5.28 11.81 -2.94
C GLY A 50 -6.19 11.96 -4.15
N GLU A 51 -5.72 11.51 -5.31
CA GLU A 51 -6.51 11.59 -6.53
C GLU A 51 -7.73 10.68 -6.48
N MET A 52 -7.58 9.50 -5.87
CA MET A 52 -8.70 8.58 -5.73
C MET A 52 -9.79 9.19 -4.85
N LYS A 53 -9.41 9.80 -3.73
CA LYS A 53 -10.38 10.44 -2.84
C LYS A 53 -11.06 11.63 -3.49
N ASN A 54 -10.31 12.44 -4.23
CA ASN A 54 -10.89 13.56 -4.95
C ASN A 54 -11.89 13.09 -6.01
N ALA A 55 -11.54 12.02 -6.72
CA ALA A 55 -12.43 11.44 -7.72
C ALA A 55 -13.71 10.91 -7.09
N LEU A 56 -13.59 10.28 -5.91
CA LEU A 56 -14.75 9.77 -5.19
C LEU A 56 -15.71 10.91 -4.83
N GLN A 57 -15.16 12.01 -4.33
CA GLN A 57 -15.95 13.17 -3.96
C GLN A 57 -16.61 13.84 -5.17
N ALA A 58 -15.93 13.77 -6.32
CA ALA A 58 -16.44 14.37 -7.55
C ALA A 58 -17.40 13.43 -8.31
N GLY A 59 -17.63 12.23 -7.81
CA GLY A 59 -18.51 11.27 -8.47
C GLY A 59 -17.91 10.58 -9.67
N LYS A 60 -16.59 10.63 -9.83
CA LYS A 60 -15.91 10.03 -10.99
C LYS A 60 -15.45 8.63 -10.68
N ILE A 61 -16.39 7.69 -10.76
CA ILE A 61 -16.12 6.31 -10.36
C ILE A 61 -15.07 5.65 -11.24
N ASP A 62 -15.06 5.95 -12.53
CA ASP A 62 -14.06 5.39 -13.44
C ASP A 62 -12.65 5.78 -13.02
N VAL A 63 -12.46 7.01 -12.54
CA VAL A 63 -11.17 7.47 -12.05
C VAL A 63 -10.82 6.78 -10.73
N VAL A 64 -11.82 6.59 -9.86
CA VAL A 64 -11.61 5.85 -8.61
C VAL A 64 -11.06 4.45 -8.91
N CYS A 65 -11.67 3.73 -9.83
CA CYS A 65 -11.24 2.38 -10.20
C CYS A 65 -9.85 2.39 -10.83
N LYS A 66 -9.58 3.38 -11.67
CA LYS A 66 -8.28 3.50 -12.33
C LYS A 66 -7.18 3.73 -11.30
N GLN A 67 -7.43 4.60 -10.34
CA GLN A 67 -6.46 4.86 -9.30
C GLN A 67 -6.27 3.64 -8.38
N ALA A 68 -7.36 2.95 -8.06
CA ALA A 68 -7.24 1.73 -7.26
C ALA A 68 -6.37 0.68 -7.96
N HIS A 69 -6.54 0.53 -9.27
CA HIS A 69 -5.72 -0.40 -10.05
C HIS A 69 -4.25 -0.01 -10.02
N LYS A 70 -3.97 1.28 -10.17
CA LYS A 70 -2.61 1.81 -10.15
C LYS A 70 -1.96 1.59 -8.79
N ILE A 71 -2.68 1.90 -7.70
CA ILE A 71 -2.18 1.72 -6.34
C ILE A 71 -1.93 0.24 -6.07
N LYS A 72 -2.78 -0.63 -6.61
CA LYS A 72 -2.62 -2.07 -6.44
C LYS A 72 -1.26 -2.55 -6.97
N GLY A 73 -0.81 -1.97 -8.08
CA GLY A 73 0.52 -2.26 -8.61
C GLY A 73 1.62 -1.88 -7.63
N SER A 74 1.53 -0.70 -7.03
CA SER A 74 2.51 -0.26 -6.03
C SER A 74 2.48 -1.15 -4.79
N ALA A 75 1.27 -1.49 -4.34
CA ALA A 75 1.11 -2.36 -3.17
C ALA A 75 1.71 -3.74 -3.42
N GLY A 76 1.68 -4.21 -4.68
CA GLY A 76 2.30 -5.47 -5.05
C GLY A 76 3.81 -5.46 -4.90
N ILE A 77 4.45 -4.33 -5.17
CA ILE A 77 5.91 -4.21 -5.04
C ILE A 77 6.35 -4.48 -3.62
N ILE A 78 5.58 -4.00 -2.64
CA ILE A 78 5.92 -4.20 -1.23
C ILE A 78 5.11 -5.33 -0.60
N GLN A 79 4.40 -6.10 -1.40
CA GLN A 79 3.64 -7.25 -0.95
C GLN A 79 2.68 -6.90 0.19
N ALA A 80 1.96 -5.80 0.06
CA ALA A 80 0.97 -5.36 1.04
C ALA A 80 -0.37 -6.02 0.75
N GLU A 81 -0.49 -7.29 1.12
CA GLU A 81 -1.61 -8.14 0.73
C GLU A 81 -2.97 -7.61 1.20
N GLY A 82 -3.04 -7.13 2.42
CA GLY A 82 -4.29 -6.57 2.93
C GLY A 82 -4.76 -5.38 2.13
N LEU A 83 -3.81 -4.52 1.76
CA LEU A 83 -4.14 -3.35 0.94
C LEU A 83 -4.56 -3.78 -0.47
N ILE A 84 -3.86 -4.75 -1.05
CA ILE A 84 -4.21 -5.27 -2.38
C ILE A 84 -5.65 -5.78 -2.38
N THR A 85 -6.05 -6.50 -1.34
CA THR A 85 -7.40 -7.04 -1.22
C THR A 85 -8.44 -5.92 -1.20
N LEU A 86 -8.19 -4.86 -0.45
CA LEU A 86 -9.10 -3.72 -0.38
C LEU A 86 -9.21 -3.00 -1.73
N LEU A 87 -8.07 -2.83 -2.41
CA LEU A 87 -8.07 -2.15 -3.70
C LEU A 87 -8.78 -2.98 -4.75
N ALA A 88 -8.61 -4.30 -4.73
CA ALA A 88 -9.34 -5.18 -5.63
C ALA A 88 -10.85 -5.10 -5.39
N ALA A 89 -11.26 -5.00 -4.13
CA ALA A 89 -12.67 -4.86 -3.79
C ALA A 89 -13.22 -3.53 -4.30
N ILE A 90 -12.43 -2.45 -4.25
CA ILE A 90 -12.83 -1.16 -4.81
C ILE A 90 -13.11 -1.30 -6.31
N GLU A 91 -12.22 -2.00 -7.02
CA GLU A 91 -12.42 -2.20 -8.45
C GLU A 91 -13.71 -2.98 -8.75
N VAL A 92 -13.99 -3.99 -7.95
CA VAL A 92 -15.20 -4.81 -8.16
C VAL A 92 -16.46 -4.00 -7.89
N VAL A 93 -16.50 -3.30 -6.75
CA VAL A 93 -17.68 -2.52 -6.36
C VAL A 93 -17.87 -1.34 -7.31
N GLY A 94 -16.76 -0.73 -7.74
CA GLY A 94 -16.83 0.40 -8.66
C GLY A 94 -17.38 0.06 -10.01
N LYS A 95 -17.34 -1.20 -10.42
CA LYS A 95 -17.94 -1.61 -11.70
C LYS A 95 -19.44 -1.42 -11.74
N LYS A 96 -20.08 -1.28 -10.60
CA LYS A 96 -21.51 -1.00 -10.53
C LYS A 96 -21.85 0.44 -10.91
N GLU A 97 -20.83 1.28 -11.00
CA GLU A 97 -20.95 2.67 -11.45
C GLU A 97 -21.86 3.51 -10.57
N ILE A 98 -21.95 3.17 -9.29
CA ILE A 98 -22.70 3.95 -8.32
C ILE A 98 -21.83 4.21 -7.12
N ILE A 99 -21.89 5.43 -6.61
CA ILE A 99 -21.24 5.75 -5.36
C ILE A 99 -22.21 5.42 -4.25
N ASN A 100 -21.79 4.55 -3.35
CA ASN A 100 -22.60 4.15 -2.22
C ASN A 100 -21.70 4.02 -0.99
N SER A 101 -22.32 3.69 0.15
CA SER A 101 -21.56 3.57 1.39
C SER A 101 -20.54 2.45 1.35
N GLU A 102 -20.80 1.41 0.57
CA GLU A 102 -19.85 0.31 0.42
C GLU A 102 -18.55 0.78 -0.23
N LEU A 103 -18.67 1.49 -1.35
CA LEU A 103 -17.49 2.01 -2.05
C LEU A 103 -16.74 3.02 -1.19
N THR A 104 -17.47 3.94 -0.57
CA THR A 104 -16.86 4.95 0.31
C THR A 104 -16.15 4.28 1.48
N GLY A 105 -16.75 3.27 2.08
CA GLY A 105 -16.13 2.54 3.18
C GLY A 105 -14.86 1.83 2.78
N LEU A 106 -14.84 1.23 1.58
CA LEU A 106 -13.65 0.56 1.07
C LEU A 106 -12.51 1.55 0.83
N VAL A 107 -12.82 2.70 0.24
CA VAL A 107 -11.80 3.73 0.01
C VAL A 107 -11.25 4.23 1.33
N ASP A 108 -12.11 4.47 2.32
CA ASP A 108 -11.66 4.91 3.63
C ASP A 108 -10.78 3.87 4.31
N ASN A 109 -11.16 2.59 4.23
CA ASN A 109 -10.36 1.51 4.81
C ASN A 109 -9.00 1.41 4.14
N ALA A 110 -8.96 1.49 2.83
CA ALA A 110 -7.71 1.41 2.09
C ALA A 110 -6.81 2.60 2.45
N THR A 111 -7.39 3.79 2.58
CA THR A 111 -6.65 4.99 2.95
C THR A 111 -6.03 4.85 4.33
N ARG A 112 -6.80 4.35 5.29
CA ARG A 112 -6.29 4.15 6.65
C ARG A 112 -5.19 3.10 6.69
N GLN A 113 -5.39 2.01 5.97
CA GLN A 113 -4.37 0.96 5.93
C GLN A 113 -3.08 1.48 5.31
N TYR A 114 -3.19 2.23 4.21
CA TYR A 114 -1.99 2.82 3.62
C TYR A 114 -1.32 3.82 4.55
N SER A 115 -2.09 4.58 5.31
CA SER A 115 -1.49 5.51 6.27
C SER A 115 -0.59 4.76 7.27
N ASN A 116 -1.02 3.60 7.73
CA ASN A 116 -0.21 2.78 8.63
C ASN A 116 1.03 2.22 7.91
N ILE A 117 0.86 1.79 6.66
CA ILE A 117 1.97 1.31 5.85
C ILE A 117 2.98 2.43 5.64
N GLU A 118 2.52 3.62 5.32
CA GLU A 118 3.39 4.77 5.05
C GLU A 118 4.24 5.11 6.28
N LYS A 119 3.62 5.11 7.45
CA LYS A 119 4.36 5.40 8.68
C LYS A 119 5.47 4.38 8.90
N ALA A 120 5.16 3.11 8.72
CA ALA A 120 6.14 2.04 8.91
C ALA A 120 7.24 2.11 7.86
N LEU A 121 6.87 2.37 6.60
CA LEU A 121 7.86 2.48 5.53
C LEU A 121 8.81 3.63 5.76
N LYS A 122 8.33 4.77 6.26
CA LYS A 122 9.19 5.92 6.53
C LYS A 122 10.20 5.61 7.63
N ILE A 123 9.81 4.81 8.63
CA ILE A 123 10.75 4.37 9.65
C ILE A 123 11.80 3.44 9.04
N ASP A 124 11.38 2.50 8.21
CA ASP A 124 12.30 1.57 7.56
C ASP A 124 13.26 2.32 6.63
N ILE A 125 12.76 3.31 5.89
CA ILE A 125 13.59 4.13 5.01
C ILE A 125 14.63 4.88 5.83
N ALA A 126 14.23 5.47 6.95
CA ALA A 126 15.17 6.19 7.82
C ALA A 126 16.24 5.25 8.35
N ALA A 127 15.87 4.03 8.71
CA ALA A 127 16.83 3.03 9.19
C ALA A 127 17.84 2.65 8.12
N LEU A 128 17.41 2.57 6.86
CA LEU A 128 18.31 2.23 5.76
C LEU A 128 19.34 3.34 5.49
N ARG A 129 19.01 4.57 5.86
CA ARG A 129 19.93 5.70 5.64
C ARG A 129 21.02 5.80 6.66
N THR A 130 20.91 5.09 7.77
CA THR A 130 21.96 5.06 8.78
C THR A 130 22.88 3.88 8.56
#